data_f1e3d82ff654c165e6613c150c202d13
#
_entry.id   f1e3d82ff654c165e6613c150c202d13
#
_cell.length_a   1.000
_cell.length_b   1.000
_cell.length_c   1.000
_cell.angle_alpha   90.00
_cell.angle_beta   90.00
_cell.angle_gamma   90.00
#
_symmetry.space_group_name_H-M   'P 1'
#
loop_
_entity.id
_entity.type
_entity.pdbx_description
1 polymer ?
#
loop_
_entity_poly.entity_id
_entity_poly.type
_entity_poly.pdbx_seq_one_letter_code
_entity_poly.pdbx_strand_id
1 'polypeptide(L)'
;MKKILLPVLILTLVLTGSCKKDETPDNRGTVTIDNTTTLGSTTYYVYGFLFSQAKKVTTRETPRPDVTVDSDGTNILFMTENERNSFYLAGEYNDAASAITAFDNLTSATISEDQWDGLAMPVRANQVWVYRAGSRTSGNDHYAKMRIISTRTEPGDVKPFAECTFEWVYQSDGTLTFPGK
;
A
#
# COMPACT_ATOMS: atom_id res chain seq x y z
N MET A 1 80.49 8.82 -0.11
CA MET A 1 79.36 8.82 -0.99
C MET A 1 78.22 8.06 -0.28
N LYS A 2 77.21 8.76 0.26
CA LYS A 2 76.03 8.17 0.97
C LYS A 2 74.91 8.08 -0.03
N LYS A 3 74.48 6.83 -0.31
CA LYS A 3 73.30 6.57 -1.14
C LYS A 3 72.06 6.66 -0.26
N ILE A 4 71.19 7.63 -0.54
CA ILE A 4 69.91 7.79 0.10
C ILE A 4 68.87 6.94 -0.72
N LEU A 5 68.36 5.89 -0.11
CA LEU A 5 67.23 5.13 -0.64
C LEU A 5 65.95 5.84 -0.23
N LEU A 6 65.16 6.26 -1.23
CA LEU A 6 63.83 6.85 -1.05
C LEU A 6 62.82 5.72 -1.05
N PRO A 7 61.95 5.52 -0.04
CA PRO A 7 60.88 4.54 -0.13
C PRO A 7 59.71 5.12 -0.93
N VAL A 8 59.35 4.46 -2.01
CA VAL A 8 58.16 4.72 -2.78
C VAL A 8 56.95 4.18 -2.00
N LEU A 9 56.14 5.09 -1.47
CA LEU A 9 54.87 4.77 -0.81
C LEU A 9 53.80 4.55 -1.89
N ILE A 10 53.46 3.30 -2.17
CA ILE A 10 52.34 2.95 -3.09
C ILE A 10 51.07 3.08 -2.28
N LEU A 11 50.31 4.17 -2.55
CA LEU A 11 48.98 4.39 -2.00
C LEU A 11 47.97 3.61 -2.85
N THR A 12 47.60 2.41 -2.40
CA THR A 12 46.52 1.62 -3.00
C THR A 12 45.15 2.23 -2.63
N LEU A 13 44.56 2.94 -3.58
CA LEU A 13 43.20 3.46 -3.47
C LEU A 13 42.23 2.28 -3.61
N VAL A 14 41.70 1.76 -2.48
CA VAL A 14 40.63 0.77 -2.49
C VAL A 14 39.33 1.53 -2.78
N LEU A 15 38.89 1.49 -4.04
CA LEU A 15 37.54 1.92 -4.43
C LEU A 15 36.55 0.87 -3.91
N THR A 16 36.04 1.07 -2.71
CA THR A 16 34.85 0.35 -2.25
C THR A 16 33.65 0.87 -3.03
N GLY A 17 33.40 0.27 -4.17
CA GLY A 17 32.14 0.44 -4.89
C GLY A 17 31.01 -0.05 -3.98
N SER A 18 30.32 0.88 -3.32
CA SER A 18 29.04 0.58 -2.68
C SER A 18 28.05 0.27 -3.80
N CYS A 19 27.91 -1.00 -4.15
CA CYS A 19 26.73 -1.48 -4.87
C CYS A 19 25.53 -1.16 -3.98
N LYS A 20 24.76 -0.11 -4.31
CA LYS A 20 23.38 -0.02 -3.84
C LYS A 20 22.70 -1.28 -4.34
N LYS A 21 22.43 -2.23 -3.45
CA LYS A 21 21.45 -3.27 -3.71
C LYS A 21 20.16 -2.53 -4.05
N ASP A 22 19.63 -2.74 -5.25
CA ASP A 22 18.25 -2.40 -5.55
C ASP A 22 17.41 -3.24 -4.60
N GLU A 23 16.99 -2.62 -3.49
CA GLU A 23 16.11 -3.29 -2.52
C GLU A 23 14.77 -3.49 -3.23
N THR A 24 14.43 -4.74 -3.46
CA THR A 24 13.07 -5.09 -3.91
C THR A 24 12.11 -4.54 -2.87
N PRO A 25 11.09 -3.75 -3.25
CA PRO A 25 10.14 -3.22 -2.29
C PRO A 25 9.55 -4.35 -1.44
N ASP A 26 9.39 -4.10 -0.15
CA ASP A 26 8.72 -5.04 0.72
C ASP A 26 7.34 -5.36 0.17
N ASN A 27 6.99 -6.64 0.13
CA ASN A 27 5.68 -7.08 -0.33
C ASN A 27 4.63 -7.10 0.81
N ARG A 28 4.98 -6.60 1.97
CA ARG A 28 4.12 -6.52 3.16
C ARG A 28 4.53 -5.39 4.08
N GLY A 29 3.62 -4.94 4.91
CA GLY A 29 3.89 -3.91 5.92
C GLY A 29 2.63 -3.36 6.56
N THR A 30 2.81 -2.26 7.28
CA THR A 30 1.71 -1.47 7.86
C THR A 30 1.85 -0.03 7.38
N VAL A 31 0.73 0.59 7.06
CA VAL A 31 0.69 1.98 6.60
C VAL A 31 -0.52 2.71 7.17
N THR A 32 -0.36 4.00 7.41
CA THR A 32 -1.46 4.94 7.68
C THR A 32 -1.59 5.88 6.51
N ILE A 33 -2.79 6.01 5.95
CA ILE A 33 -3.14 7.00 4.93
C ILE A 33 -4.30 7.87 5.43
N ASP A 34 -4.34 9.11 4.97
CA ASP A 34 -5.38 10.07 5.30
C ASP A 34 -5.80 10.88 4.05
N ASN A 35 -6.96 11.55 4.15
CA ASN A 35 -7.48 12.37 3.07
C ASN A 35 -7.04 13.84 3.12
N THR A 36 -5.93 14.14 3.81
CA THR A 36 -5.36 15.49 3.81
C THR A 36 -4.94 15.87 2.39
N THR A 37 -5.42 17.01 1.94
CA THR A 37 -5.12 17.50 0.59
C THR A 37 -3.71 18.08 0.53
N THR A 38 -3.00 17.78 -0.54
CA THR A 38 -1.70 18.42 -0.81
C THR A 38 -1.96 19.79 -1.46
N LEU A 39 -1.21 20.82 -1.02
CA LEU A 39 -1.10 22.15 -1.66
C LEU A 39 -2.24 23.16 -1.39
N GLY A 40 -3.09 22.99 -0.39
CA GLY A 40 -4.05 24.03 0.01
C GLY A 40 -4.93 24.56 -1.14
N SER A 41 -5.11 23.78 -2.20
CA SER A 41 -5.83 24.18 -3.39
C SER A 41 -7.23 23.55 -3.42
N THR A 42 -8.12 24.14 -4.19
CA THR A 42 -9.45 23.61 -4.49
C THR A 42 -9.44 22.25 -5.22
N THR A 43 -8.28 21.72 -5.54
CA THR A 43 -8.10 20.45 -6.23
C THR A 43 -7.74 19.40 -5.19
N TYR A 44 -8.56 18.38 -5.08
CA TYR A 44 -8.49 17.31 -4.08
C TYR A 44 -7.39 16.28 -4.38
N TYR A 45 -6.14 16.73 -4.41
CA TYR A 45 -5.04 15.80 -4.48
C TYR A 45 -4.71 15.30 -3.07
N VAL A 46 -4.86 14.01 -2.86
CA VAL A 46 -4.60 13.34 -1.60
C VAL A 46 -3.43 12.36 -1.74
N TYR A 47 -2.87 11.95 -0.62
CA TYR A 47 -1.96 10.83 -0.58
C TYR A 47 -2.76 9.53 -0.49
N GLY A 48 -2.38 8.56 -1.31
CA GLY A 48 -2.83 7.19 -1.18
C GLY A 48 -1.64 6.24 -1.07
N PHE A 49 -1.90 4.96 -1.10
CA PHE A 49 -0.87 3.93 -1.02
C PHE A 49 -0.75 3.17 -2.34
N LEU A 50 0.50 2.98 -2.79
CA LEU A 50 0.86 2.21 -3.97
C LEU A 50 1.56 0.94 -3.52
N PHE A 51 0.86 -0.20 -3.62
CA PHE A 51 1.32 -1.49 -3.12
C PHE A 51 2.60 -1.97 -3.81
N SER A 52 2.69 -1.81 -5.13
CA SER A 52 3.84 -2.28 -5.91
C SER A 52 5.16 -1.59 -5.56
N GLN A 53 5.11 -0.45 -4.89
CA GLN A 53 6.28 0.32 -4.48
C GLN A 53 6.36 0.49 -2.96
N ALA A 54 5.43 -0.11 -2.21
CA ALA A 54 5.35 -0.03 -0.75
C ALA A 54 5.44 1.41 -0.20
N LYS A 55 4.83 2.39 -0.88
CA LYS A 55 4.95 3.81 -0.51
C LYS A 55 3.66 4.60 -0.66
N LYS A 56 3.59 5.72 0.08
CA LYS A 56 2.57 6.75 -0.14
C LYS A 56 2.96 7.60 -1.35
N VAL A 57 2.00 7.80 -2.26
CA VAL A 57 2.12 8.66 -3.44
C VAL A 57 0.91 9.56 -3.55
N THR A 58 1.05 10.71 -4.21
CA THR A 58 -0.10 11.59 -4.42
C THR A 58 -0.89 11.15 -5.64
N THR A 59 -2.19 11.48 -5.67
CA THR A 59 -3.05 11.23 -6.85
C THR A 59 -2.62 12.01 -8.09
N ARG A 60 -1.61 12.91 -7.99
CA ARG A 60 -0.97 13.60 -9.11
C ARG A 60 0.18 12.83 -9.74
N GLU A 61 0.76 11.89 -9.03
CA GLU A 61 1.92 11.12 -9.49
C GLU A 61 1.53 10.05 -10.51
N THR A 62 2.51 9.58 -11.25
CA THR A 62 2.38 8.42 -12.13
C THR A 62 3.50 7.43 -11.74
N PRO A 63 3.18 6.19 -11.35
CA PRO A 63 1.82 5.65 -11.22
C PRO A 63 1.04 6.29 -10.06
N ARG A 64 -0.30 6.36 -10.20
CA ARG A 64 -1.20 6.82 -9.16
C ARG A 64 -1.28 5.81 -8.01
N PRO A 65 -1.77 6.23 -6.83
CA PRO A 65 -1.99 5.29 -5.72
C PRO A 65 -3.04 4.24 -6.11
N ASP A 66 -2.87 3.04 -5.59
CA ASP A 66 -3.85 1.96 -5.71
C ASP A 66 -5.11 2.25 -4.90
N VAL A 67 -4.91 2.72 -3.65
CA VAL A 67 -5.99 3.04 -2.73
C VAL A 67 -5.80 4.41 -2.09
N THR A 68 -6.89 5.13 -1.95
CA THR A 68 -7.02 6.36 -1.15
C THR A 68 -8.12 6.19 -0.12
N VAL A 69 -8.11 7.02 0.93
CA VAL A 69 -9.14 7.02 1.96
C VAL A 69 -9.95 8.31 1.89
N ASP A 70 -11.25 8.21 2.14
CA ASP A 70 -12.14 9.37 2.31
C ASP A 70 -13.24 9.05 3.34
N SER A 71 -14.15 10.00 3.57
CA SER A 71 -15.31 9.84 4.45
C SER A 71 -16.54 10.55 3.87
N ASP A 72 -17.69 9.93 4.04
CA ASP A 72 -19.00 10.54 3.79
C ASP A 72 -19.52 11.36 4.99
N GLY A 73 -18.70 11.52 6.05
CA GLY A 73 -19.03 12.17 7.31
C GLY A 73 -19.48 11.19 8.41
N THR A 74 -19.79 9.95 8.06
CA THR A 74 -20.19 8.89 8.99
C THR A 74 -19.30 7.67 8.86
N ASN A 75 -19.00 7.29 7.64
CA ASN A 75 -18.22 6.10 7.30
C ASN A 75 -16.89 6.49 6.69
N ILE A 76 -15.88 5.69 6.96
CA ILE A 76 -14.63 5.67 6.20
C ILE A 76 -14.82 4.79 4.98
N LEU A 77 -14.22 5.21 3.88
CA LEU A 77 -14.27 4.46 2.62
C LEU A 77 -12.89 4.42 1.96
N PHE A 78 -12.59 3.33 1.25
CA PHE A 78 -11.49 3.28 0.31
C PHE A 78 -11.99 3.51 -1.10
N MET A 79 -11.27 4.35 -1.82
CA MET A 79 -11.47 4.59 -3.25
C MET A 79 -10.25 4.13 -4.04
N THR A 80 -10.46 3.88 -5.30
CA THR A 80 -9.41 3.54 -6.27
C THR A 80 -9.60 4.37 -7.53
N GLU A 81 -8.49 4.70 -8.20
CA GLU A 81 -8.47 5.27 -9.54
C GLU A 81 -8.63 4.19 -10.64
N ASN A 82 -8.84 2.94 -10.22
CA ASN A 82 -9.04 1.81 -11.13
C ASN A 82 -10.42 1.90 -11.81
N GLU A 83 -10.48 1.61 -13.08
CA GLU A 83 -11.75 1.56 -13.84
C GLU A 83 -12.57 0.28 -13.57
N ARG A 84 -12.11 -0.58 -12.66
CA ARG A 84 -12.74 -1.85 -12.29
C ARG A 84 -13.26 -1.82 -10.87
N ASN A 85 -14.23 -2.67 -10.58
CA ASN A 85 -14.54 -3.04 -9.21
C ASN A 85 -13.33 -3.74 -8.60
N SER A 86 -12.80 -3.22 -7.51
CA SER A 86 -11.47 -3.56 -7.02
C SER A 86 -11.42 -4.02 -5.57
N PHE A 87 -12.53 -4.00 -4.85
CA PHE A 87 -12.59 -4.34 -3.43
C PHE A 87 -13.47 -5.56 -3.19
N TYR A 88 -12.99 -6.44 -2.32
CA TYR A 88 -13.75 -7.60 -1.83
C TYR A 88 -13.59 -7.70 -0.32
N LEU A 89 -14.71 -7.69 0.43
CA LEU A 89 -14.69 -7.90 1.87
C LEU A 89 -14.58 -9.40 2.16
N ALA A 90 -13.40 -9.83 2.59
CA ALA A 90 -13.14 -11.22 2.97
C ALA A 90 -13.74 -11.57 4.33
N GLY A 91 -13.89 -10.60 5.22
CA GLY A 91 -14.58 -10.79 6.50
C GLY A 91 -14.49 -9.58 7.43
N GLU A 92 -15.40 -9.60 8.42
CA GLU A 92 -15.45 -8.63 9.52
C GLU A 92 -15.43 -9.40 10.85
N TYR A 93 -14.60 -8.98 11.79
CA TYR A 93 -14.30 -9.73 13.01
C TYR A 93 -14.54 -8.86 14.24
N ASN A 94 -14.96 -9.50 15.33
CA ASN A 94 -15.31 -8.79 16.56
C ASN A 94 -14.10 -8.23 17.32
N ASP A 95 -12.90 -8.75 17.06
CA ASP A 95 -11.68 -8.37 17.76
C ASP A 95 -10.44 -8.48 16.86
N ALA A 96 -9.36 -7.84 17.29
CA ALA A 96 -8.11 -7.79 16.55
C ALA A 96 -7.42 -9.17 16.43
N ALA A 97 -7.55 -10.05 17.41
CA ALA A 97 -6.89 -11.35 17.38
C ALA A 97 -7.53 -12.26 16.32
N SER A 98 -8.86 -12.25 16.24
CA SER A 98 -9.62 -12.95 15.20
C SER A 98 -9.30 -12.41 13.80
N ALA A 99 -9.22 -11.08 13.65
CA ALA A 99 -8.88 -10.43 12.40
C ALA A 99 -7.44 -10.76 11.95
N ILE A 100 -6.47 -10.77 12.88
CA ILE A 100 -5.08 -11.19 12.61
C ILE A 100 -5.07 -12.64 12.12
N THR A 101 -5.73 -13.53 12.84
CA THR A 101 -5.80 -14.95 12.47
C THR A 101 -6.39 -15.15 11.09
N ALA A 102 -7.46 -14.44 10.77
CA ALA A 102 -8.11 -14.51 9.46
C ALA A 102 -7.20 -13.94 8.34
N PHE A 103 -6.55 -12.81 8.58
CA PHE A 103 -5.61 -12.21 7.65
C PHE A 103 -4.42 -13.14 7.36
N ASP A 104 -3.84 -13.75 8.39
CA ASP A 104 -2.71 -14.67 8.25
C ASP A 104 -3.11 -15.93 7.49
N ASN A 105 -4.30 -16.48 7.77
CA ASN A 105 -4.82 -17.69 7.14
C ASN A 105 -5.36 -17.45 5.72
N LEU A 106 -5.58 -16.21 5.30
CA LEU A 106 -5.98 -15.89 3.93
C LEU A 106 -4.78 -16.04 2.99
N THR A 107 -4.42 -17.30 2.69
CA THR A 107 -3.30 -17.64 1.80
C THR A 107 -3.75 -17.82 0.35
N SER A 108 -5.05 -18.02 0.11
CA SER A 108 -5.63 -18.07 -1.23
C SER A 108 -7.10 -17.66 -1.18
N ALA A 109 -7.60 -17.12 -2.27
CA ALA A 109 -9.02 -16.78 -2.43
C ALA A 109 -9.51 -17.17 -3.82
N THR A 110 -10.82 -17.46 -3.90
CA THR A 110 -11.54 -17.59 -5.16
C THR A 110 -12.69 -16.59 -5.12
N ILE A 111 -12.61 -15.55 -5.95
CA ILE A 111 -13.55 -14.42 -5.94
C ILE A 111 -14.10 -14.29 -7.36
N SER A 112 -15.41 -14.44 -7.51
CA SER A 112 -16.08 -14.25 -8.81
C SER A 112 -16.24 -12.76 -9.15
N GLU A 113 -16.40 -12.43 -10.43
CA GLU A 113 -16.45 -11.04 -10.90
C GLU A 113 -17.58 -10.22 -10.27
N ASP A 114 -18.68 -10.83 -9.92
CA ASP A 114 -19.86 -10.22 -9.30
C ASP A 114 -19.69 -9.92 -7.81
N GLN A 115 -18.61 -10.42 -7.18
CA GLN A 115 -18.28 -10.18 -5.76
C GLN A 115 -17.38 -8.98 -5.52
N TRP A 116 -16.90 -8.36 -6.60
CA TRP A 116 -16.04 -7.20 -6.49
C TRP A 116 -16.83 -5.90 -6.47
N ASP A 117 -16.56 -5.05 -5.48
CA ASP A 117 -17.13 -3.72 -5.33
C ASP A 117 -16.20 -2.63 -5.89
N GLY A 118 -16.79 -1.57 -6.43
CA GLY A 118 -16.04 -0.39 -6.89
C GLY A 118 -15.52 0.47 -5.73
N LEU A 119 -16.06 0.27 -4.54
CA LEU A 119 -15.81 1.07 -3.35
C LEU A 119 -15.83 0.16 -2.12
N ALA A 120 -14.82 0.24 -1.24
CA ALA A 120 -14.91 -0.40 0.07
C ALA A 120 -15.62 0.56 1.04
N MET A 121 -16.84 0.23 1.46
CA MET A 121 -17.61 1.04 2.41
C MET A 121 -18.66 0.18 3.14
N PRO A 122 -18.76 0.31 4.47
CA PRO A 122 -17.89 1.07 5.37
C PRO A 122 -16.58 0.33 5.66
N VAL A 123 -15.46 1.06 5.75
CA VAL A 123 -14.19 0.53 6.23
C VAL A 123 -14.14 0.68 7.75
N ARG A 124 -13.89 -0.42 8.46
CA ARG A 124 -13.86 -0.47 9.93
C ARG A 124 -12.69 -1.30 10.43
N ALA A 125 -12.25 -1.02 11.65
CA ALA A 125 -11.27 -1.85 12.34
C ALA A 125 -11.71 -3.33 12.37
N ASN A 126 -10.73 -4.24 12.30
CA ASN A 126 -10.91 -5.68 12.27
C ASN A 126 -11.58 -6.26 11.03
N GLN A 127 -11.73 -5.49 9.96
CA GLN A 127 -12.08 -6.04 8.65
C GLN A 127 -10.84 -6.55 7.91
N VAL A 128 -11.05 -7.59 7.08
CA VAL A 128 -10.08 -8.09 6.12
C VAL A 128 -10.64 -7.90 4.72
N TRP A 129 -9.88 -7.20 3.89
CA TRP A 129 -10.24 -6.89 2.50
C TRP A 129 -9.23 -7.51 1.53
N VAL A 130 -9.69 -7.83 0.33
CA VAL A 130 -8.83 -8.08 -0.82
C VAL A 130 -9.03 -6.94 -1.81
N TYR A 131 -7.90 -6.41 -2.29
CA TYR A 131 -7.87 -5.37 -3.32
C TYR A 131 -7.33 -5.96 -4.62
N ARG A 132 -7.92 -5.55 -5.74
CA ARG A 132 -7.46 -5.90 -7.08
C ARG A 132 -6.95 -4.63 -7.79
N ALA A 133 -5.64 -4.57 -8.04
CA ALA A 133 -5.02 -3.59 -8.91
C ALA A 133 -5.00 -4.10 -10.36
N GLY A 134 -4.97 -3.19 -11.31
CA GLY A 134 -4.88 -3.53 -12.73
C GLY A 134 -5.98 -2.87 -13.57
N SER A 135 -5.71 -2.76 -14.86
CA SER A 135 -6.65 -2.20 -15.83
C SER A 135 -7.48 -3.31 -16.47
N ARG A 136 -8.74 -3.02 -16.79
CA ARG A 136 -9.64 -3.93 -17.53
C ARG A 136 -9.03 -4.49 -18.82
N THR A 137 -8.07 -3.78 -19.38
CA THR A 137 -7.50 -4.09 -20.71
C THR A 137 -6.15 -4.79 -20.66
N SER A 138 -5.45 -4.83 -19.52
CA SER A 138 -4.06 -5.27 -19.47
C SER A 138 -3.86 -6.75 -19.18
N GLY A 139 -4.83 -7.44 -18.62
CA GLY A 139 -4.69 -8.85 -18.21
C GLY A 139 -3.64 -9.10 -17.11
N ASN A 140 -3.05 -8.03 -16.58
CA ASN A 140 -2.02 -8.07 -15.54
C ASN A 140 -2.63 -7.61 -14.22
N ASP A 141 -3.53 -8.42 -13.67
CA ASP A 141 -4.06 -8.16 -12.35
C ASP A 141 -2.99 -8.40 -11.29
N HIS A 142 -2.97 -7.55 -10.28
CA HIS A 142 -2.18 -7.72 -9.06
C HIS A 142 -3.12 -7.61 -7.88
N TYR A 143 -2.79 -8.24 -6.78
CA TYR A 143 -3.69 -8.30 -5.64
C TYR A 143 -2.99 -7.86 -4.36
N ALA A 144 -3.75 -7.31 -3.44
CA ALA A 144 -3.30 -7.09 -2.08
C ALA A 144 -4.38 -7.59 -1.11
N LYS A 145 -3.99 -8.22 -0.01
CA LYS A 145 -4.87 -8.40 1.14
C LYS A 145 -4.55 -7.33 2.18
N MET A 146 -5.57 -6.81 2.83
CA MET A 146 -5.47 -5.75 3.83
C MET A 146 -6.24 -6.14 5.09
N ARG A 147 -5.67 -5.89 6.26
CA ARG A 147 -6.36 -5.95 7.55
C ARG A 147 -6.42 -4.56 8.13
N ILE A 148 -7.62 -4.09 8.41
CA ILE A 148 -7.84 -2.76 8.98
C ILE A 148 -7.50 -2.80 10.47
N ILE A 149 -6.55 -1.96 10.89
CA ILE A 149 -6.10 -1.84 12.28
C ILE A 149 -6.93 -0.78 12.99
N SER A 150 -7.05 0.39 12.39
CA SER A 150 -7.82 1.50 12.95
C SER A 150 -8.37 2.42 11.87
N THR A 151 -9.46 3.09 12.19
CA THR A 151 -10.08 4.14 11.38
C THR A 151 -10.40 5.33 12.27
N ARG A 152 -10.30 6.54 11.71
CA ARG A 152 -10.64 7.78 12.39
C ARG A 152 -11.32 8.73 11.41
N THR A 153 -12.44 9.32 11.82
CA THR A 153 -13.09 10.41 11.10
C THR A 153 -13.38 11.56 12.06
N GLU A 154 -13.24 12.78 11.57
CA GLU A 154 -13.51 14.01 12.32
C GLU A 154 -14.19 15.03 11.41
N PRO A 155 -15.03 15.91 11.96
CA PRO A 155 -15.53 17.04 11.20
C PRO A 155 -14.39 17.88 10.63
N GLY A 156 -14.54 18.39 9.41
CA GLY A 156 -13.59 19.29 8.78
C GLY A 156 -14.32 20.45 8.10
N ASP A 157 -13.63 21.56 7.89
CA ASP A 157 -14.23 22.78 7.34
C ASP A 157 -14.71 22.63 5.88
N VAL A 158 -14.02 21.83 5.08
CA VAL A 158 -14.33 21.61 3.65
C VAL A 158 -14.92 20.23 3.42
N LYS A 159 -14.34 19.23 4.06
CA LYS A 159 -14.80 17.83 4.05
C LYS A 159 -14.40 17.15 5.35
N PRO A 160 -15.09 16.07 5.74
CA PRO A 160 -14.69 15.29 6.90
C PRO A 160 -13.25 14.77 6.75
N PHE A 161 -12.48 14.82 7.82
CA PHE A 161 -11.19 14.16 7.88
C PHE A 161 -11.40 12.66 7.95
N ALA A 162 -10.56 11.92 7.23
CA ALA A 162 -10.55 10.46 7.21
C ALA A 162 -9.12 9.93 7.31
N GLU A 163 -8.90 8.98 8.19
CA GLU A 163 -7.63 8.29 8.35
C GLU A 163 -7.88 6.79 8.52
N CYS A 164 -7.03 5.99 7.90
CA CYS A 164 -7.04 4.55 8.06
C CYS A 164 -5.63 4.00 8.19
N THR A 165 -5.42 3.17 9.22
CA THR A 165 -4.21 2.35 9.37
C THR A 165 -4.54 0.92 9.03
N PHE A 166 -3.76 0.31 8.13
CA PHE A 166 -3.94 -1.09 7.74
C PHE A 166 -2.60 -1.81 7.56
N GLU A 167 -2.61 -3.10 7.89
CA GLU A 167 -1.57 -4.06 7.51
C GLU A 167 -1.90 -4.60 6.12
N TRP A 168 -0.88 -4.88 5.31
CA TRP A 168 -1.07 -5.33 3.95
C TRP A 168 -0.04 -6.39 3.52
N VAL A 169 -0.42 -7.22 2.56
CA VAL A 169 0.45 -8.12 1.80
C VAL A 169 0.10 -7.98 0.33
N TYR A 170 1.11 -7.72 -0.50
CA TYR A 170 0.97 -7.54 -1.95
C TYR A 170 1.42 -8.78 -2.72
N GLN A 171 0.67 -9.11 -3.75
CA GLN A 171 0.94 -10.22 -4.65
C GLN A 171 0.98 -9.72 -6.10
N SER A 172 2.18 -9.76 -6.69
CA SER A 172 2.46 -9.19 -8.01
C SER A 172 2.36 -10.19 -9.17
N ASP A 173 2.13 -11.48 -8.90
CA ASP A 173 2.17 -12.53 -9.92
C ASP A 173 0.82 -12.76 -10.63
N GLY A 174 -0.19 -11.96 -10.32
CA GLY A 174 -1.52 -12.06 -10.93
C GLY A 174 -2.40 -13.17 -10.33
N THR A 175 -1.98 -13.81 -9.25
CA THR A 175 -2.77 -14.81 -8.56
C THR A 175 -3.36 -14.30 -7.25
N LEU A 176 -4.49 -14.88 -6.83
CA LEU A 176 -5.07 -14.66 -5.49
C LEU A 176 -4.43 -15.59 -4.44
N THR A 177 -3.12 -15.85 -4.57
CA THR A 177 -2.33 -16.67 -3.64
C THR A 177 -1.34 -15.78 -2.91
N PHE A 178 -1.61 -15.51 -1.65
CA PHE A 178 -0.79 -14.60 -0.84
C PHE A 178 0.31 -15.35 -0.11
N PRO A 179 1.54 -14.78 -0.01
CA PRO A 179 2.58 -15.38 0.80
C PRO A 179 2.13 -15.47 2.27
N GLY A 180 2.33 -16.64 2.86
CA GLY A 180 2.13 -16.86 4.30
C GLY A 180 3.15 -16.07 5.14
N LYS A 181 2.95 -16.09 6.46
CA LYS A 181 3.97 -15.61 7.42
C LYS A 181 5.13 -16.56 7.52
#